data_e80c9c3c1ee51bb24a97f25215066839
#
_entry.id   e80c9c3c1ee51bb24a97f25215066839
#
_cell.length_a   1.000
_cell.length_b   1.000
_cell.length_c   1.000
_cell.angle_alpha   90.00
_cell.angle_beta   90.00
_cell.angle_gamma   90.00
#
_symmetry.space_group_name_H-M   'P 1'
#
loop_
_entity.id
_entity.type
_entity.pdbx_description
1 polymer ?
#
loop_
_entity_poly.entity_id
_entity_poly.type
_entity_poly.pdbx_seq_one_letter_code
_entity_poly.pdbx_strand_id
1 'polypeptide(L)'
;MRPMRRGPFLLATAAGLVLAGLVHVATVLAIPRFAESDAFSRAQASETLDHPLRIHGLSGEAPPQESWLPNPDPAVSVGVCSYDLDDGPMRVSAQAGTLMLSVSVHARRGAFYALTDQAAVRGGLDLVVMTRAQLDEALANDVAGEVTRDVRIVAPARRGFAVVRVIAALPSQRAAADAAVQAVGCTIDSPAEPTAEDGKG
;
A
#
# COMPACT_ATOMS: atom_id res chain seq x y z
N MET A 1 44.27 -51.43 10.66
CA MET A 1 43.13 -50.56 10.26
C MET A 1 41.98 -50.77 11.24
N ARG A 2 41.64 -49.79 12.06
CA ARG A 2 40.48 -49.91 13.00
C ARG A 2 39.18 -49.78 12.20
N PRO A 3 38.21 -50.70 12.35
CA PRO A 3 36.93 -50.58 11.67
C PRO A 3 36.23 -49.29 12.13
N MET A 4 35.93 -48.40 11.19
CA MET A 4 35.20 -47.19 11.45
C MET A 4 33.81 -47.57 11.99
N ARG A 5 33.51 -47.15 13.22
CA ARG A 5 32.20 -47.42 13.88
C ARG A 5 31.13 -46.63 13.15
N ARG A 6 30.40 -47.28 12.26
CA ARG A 6 29.35 -46.68 11.39
C ARG A 6 28.20 -46.04 12.18
N GLY A 7 27.88 -46.60 13.35
CA GLY A 7 26.79 -46.10 14.19
C GLY A 7 26.94 -44.65 14.69
N PRO A 8 28.05 -44.29 15.39
CA PRO A 8 28.24 -42.92 15.85
C PRO A 8 28.40 -41.92 14.71
N PHE A 9 28.94 -42.34 13.56
CA PHE A 9 29.03 -41.47 12.38
C PHE A 9 27.63 -41.15 11.81
N LEU A 10 26.76 -42.13 11.66
CA LEU A 10 25.38 -41.93 11.19
C LEU A 10 24.59 -41.03 12.17
N LEU A 11 24.73 -41.26 13.47
CA LEU A 11 24.08 -40.42 14.49
C LEU A 11 24.55 -38.98 14.44
N ALA A 12 25.85 -38.76 14.32
CA ALA A 12 26.42 -37.41 14.21
C ALA A 12 25.93 -36.70 12.93
N THR A 13 25.88 -37.40 11.80
CA THR A 13 25.37 -36.87 10.54
C THR A 13 23.88 -36.50 10.65
N ALA A 14 23.07 -37.40 11.23
CA ALA A 14 21.64 -37.12 11.44
C ALA A 14 21.43 -35.92 12.37
N ALA A 15 22.15 -35.83 13.48
CA ALA A 15 22.09 -34.68 14.39
C ALA A 15 22.53 -33.38 13.71
N GLY A 16 23.59 -33.43 12.88
CA GLY A 16 24.04 -32.27 12.09
C GLY A 16 23.00 -31.81 11.08
N LEU A 17 22.31 -32.69 10.39
CA LEU A 17 21.24 -32.36 9.45
C LEU A 17 20.02 -31.71 10.16
N VAL A 18 19.63 -32.26 11.31
CA VAL A 18 18.54 -31.70 12.12
C VAL A 18 18.91 -30.30 12.58
N LEU A 19 20.11 -30.08 13.10
CA LEU A 19 20.58 -28.79 13.55
C LEU A 19 20.66 -27.79 12.38
N ALA A 20 21.19 -28.19 11.23
CA ALA A 20 21.22 -27.38 10.03
C ALA A 20 19.82 -26.97 9.56
N GLY A 21 18.86 -27.89 9.58
CA GLY A 21 17.45 -27.61 9.28
C GLY A 21 16.83 -26.61 10.24
N LEU A 22 17.06 -26.75 11.53
CA LEU A 22 16.57 -25.80 12.54
C LEU A 22 17.13 -24.41 12.35
N VAL A 23 18.46 -24.28 12.13
CA VAL A 23 19.13 -23.00 11.86
C VAL A 23 18.58 -22.38 10.58
N HIS A 24 18.43 -23.17 9.52
CA HIS A 24 17.88 -22.69 8.25
C HIS A 24 16.46 -22.11 8.42
N VAL A 25 15.55 -22.86 9.03
CA VAL A 25 14.19 -22.42 9.29
C VAL A 25 14.17 -21.16 10.16
N ALA A 26 14.94 -21.14 11.25
CA ALA A 26 15.03 -19.97 12.13
C ALA A 26 15.52 -18.74 11.38
N THR A 27 16.56 -18.89 10.54
CA THR A 27 17.10 -17.78 9.74
C THR A 27 16.08 -17.25 8.73
N VAL A 28 15.43 -18.15 7.97
CA VAL A 28 14.42 -17.75 6.97
C VAL A 28 13.25 -17.02 7.62
N LEU A 29 12.78 -17.47 8.78
CA LEU A 29 11.69 -16.80 9.51
C LEU A 29 12.14 -15.48 10.17
N ALA A 30 13.43 -15.31 10.42
CA ALA A 30 14.00 -14.09 10.99
C ALA A 30 14.21 -12.99 9.95
N ILE A 31 14.49 -13.31 8.68
CA ILE A 31 14.75 -12.35 7.60
C ILE A 31 13.71 -11.22 7.55
N PRO A 32 12.38 -11.46 7.54
CA PRO A 32 11.38 -10.39 7.45
C PRO A 32 11.38 -9.45 8.66
N ARG A 33 11.87 -9.92 9.81
CA ARG A 33 11.92 -9.12 11.04
C ARG A 33 13.12 -8.19 11.10
N PHE A 34 14.21 -8.55 10.41
CA PHE A 34 15.46 -7.79 10.36
C PHE A 34 15.64 -7.01 9.06
N ALA A 35 14.69 -7.11 8.12
CA ALA A 35 14.72 -6.32 6.90
C ALA A 35 14.38 -4.85 7.21
N GLU A 36 15.41 -4.01 7.33
CA GLU A 36 15.28 -2.56 7.61
C GLU A 36 14.66 -1.79 6.44
N SER A 37 14.76 -2.31 5.23
CA SER A 37 14.33 -1.66 3.98
C SER A 37 13.22 -2.44 3.29
N ASP A 38 12.17 -2.81 4.02
CA ASP A 38 10.98 -3.42 3.42
C ASP A 38 10.12 -2.40 2.66
N ALA A 39 9.18 -2.88 1.86
CA ALA A 39 8.27 -2.02 1.09
C ALA A 39 7.46 -1.06 1.98
N PHE A 40 7.13 -1.49 3.20
CA PHE A 40 6.40 -0.68 4.17
C PHE A 40 7.23 0.51 4.64
N SER A 41 8.49 0.29 5.07
CA SER A 41 9.36 1.37 5.53
C SER A 41 9.69 2.37 4.42
N ARG A 42 9.88 1.89 3.18
CA ARG A 42 10.08 2.75 2.01
C ARG A 42 8.84 3.59 1.68
N ALA A 43 7.66 2.99 1.72
CA ALA A 43 6.42 3.72 1.51
C ALA A 43 6.19 4.78 2.60
N GLN A 44 6.45 4.46 3.87
CA GLN A 44 6.33 5.41 4.98
C GLN A 44 7.36 6.53 4.95
N ALA A 45 8.53 6.32 4.36
CA ALA A 45 9.54 7.36 4.15
C ALA A 45 9.20 8.31 2.99
N SER A 46 8.22 7.94 2.16
CA SER A 46 7.74 8.79 1.08
C SER A 46 6.76 9.81 1.66
N GLU A 47 7.00 11.09 1.41
CA GLU A 47 6.03 12.13 1.77
C GLU A 47 4.74 11.91 0.99
N THR A 48 3.60 11.97 1.71
CA THR A 48 2.29 11.92 1.06
C THR A 48 2.01 13.31 0.50
N LEU A 49 2.13 13.41 -0.80
CA LEU A 49 1.65 14.55 -1.57
C LEU A 49 0.15 14.35 -1.84
N ASP A 50 -0.52 15.40 -2.36
CA ASP A 50 -1.94 15.31 -2.76
C ASP A 50 -2.19 14.28 -3.88
N HIS A 51 -1.15 13.66 -4.38
CA HIS A 51 -1.16 12.63 -5.42
C HIS A 51 -0.13 11.53 -5.12
N PRO A 52 -0.26 10.33 -5.74
CA PRO A 52 0.67 9.23 -5.52
C PRO A 52 2.09 9.57 -5.96
N LEU A 53 3.06 9.23 -5.13
CA LEU A 53 4.45 9.16 -5.55
C LEU A 53 4.59 8.03 -6.58
N ARG A 54 4.89 8.36 -7.83
CA ARG A 54 5.09 7.36 -8.88
C ARG A 54 6.41 6.62 -8.67
N ILE A 55 6.35 5.34 -8.31
CA ILE A 55 7.50 4.47 -8.08
C ILE A 55 7.90 3.64 -9.31
N HIS A 56 7.01 3.53 -10.29
CA HIS A 56 7.28 2.93 -11.60
C HIS A 56 6.43 3.59 -12.67
N GLY A 57 7.07 4.13 -13.69
CA GLY A 57 6.45 4.73 -14.88
C GLY A 57 6.81 3.98 -16.15
N LEU A 58 6.00 4.15 -17.18
CA LEU A 58 6.09 3.41 -18.44
C LEU A 58 6.59 4.26 -19.62
N SER A 59 6.45 5.58 -19.56
CA SER A 59 6.72 6.51 -20.68
C SER A 59 8.16 6.99 -20.77
N GLY A 60 8.98 6.76 -19.75
CA GLY A 60 10.39 7.19 -19.75
C GLY A 60 10.61 8.71 -19.63
N GLU A 61 9.56 9.52 -19.59
CA GLU A 61 9.63 11.00 -19.53
C GLU A 61 10.05 11.61 -18.18
N ALA A 62 10.02 10.83 -17.13
CA ALA A 62 10.69 11.19 -15.88
C ALA A 62 11.28 9.91 -15.27
N PRO A 63 12.57 9.91 -14.89
CA PRO A 63 13.08 8.79 -14.15
C PRO A 63 12.23 8.66 -12.89
N PRO A 64 11.70 7.45 -12.59
CA PRO A 64 11.13 7.22 -11.28
C PRO A 64 12.21 7.57 -10.26
N GLN A 65 11.86 8.37 -9.26
CA GLN A 65 12.69 8.45 -8.09
C GLN A 65 12.91 7.02 -7.64
N GLU A 66 14.12 6.55 -7.74
CA GLU A 66 14.58 5.17 -7.50
C GLU A 66 13.47 4.13 -7.38
N SER A 67 13.15 3.47 -8.50
CA SER A 67 12.21 2.34 -8.48
C SER A 67 12.74 1.32 -7.48
N TRP A 68 12.11 1.23 -6.32
CA TRP A 68 12.42 0.21 -5.33
C TRP A 68 11.67 -1.11 -5.57
N LEU A 69 11.02 -1.22 -6.72
CA LEU A 69 10.45 -2.47 -7.20
C LEU A 69 11.55 -3.29 -7.87
N PRO A 70 11.84 -4.51 -7.39
CA PRO A 70 12.96 -5.32 -7.90
C PRO A 70 12.73 -5.79 -9.34
N ASN A 71 11.48 -6.04 -9.74
CA ASN A 71 11.10 -6.47 -11.09
C ASN A 71 9.76 -5.82 -11.45
N PRO A 72 9.74 -4.53 -11.84
CA PRO A 72 8.50 -3.86 -12.19
C PRO A 72 7.91 -4.45 -13.47
N ASP A 73 6.59 -4.58 -13.50
CA ASP A 73 5.86 -5.02 -14.69
C ASP A 73 5.94 -3.92 -15.77
N PRO A 74 6.45 -4.21 -16.98
CA PRO A 74 6.59 -3.22 -18.05
C PRO A 74 5.27 -2.73 -18.63
N ALA A 75 4.14 -3.28 -18.22
CA ALA A 75 2.79 -2.89 -18.64
C ALA A 75 1.99 -2.18 -17.52
N VAL A 76 2.57 -1.96 -16.34
CA VAL A 76 1.85 -1.39 -15.18
C VAL A 76 2.56 -0.17 -14.64
N SER A 77 1.90 0.99 -14.71
CA SER A 77 2.34 2.18 -13.98
C SER A 77 1.92 2.07 -12.51
N VAL A 78 2.82 2.40 -11.58
CA VAL A 78 2.61 2.21 -10.14
C VAL A 78 2.92 3.48 -9.37
N GLY A 79 1.97 3.88 -8.53
CA GLY A 79 2.13 4.95 -7.55
C GLY A 79 1.81 4.50 -6.13
N VAL A 80 2.32 5.21 -5.14
CA VAL A 80 2.13 4.91 -3.71
C VAL A 80 1.76 6.19 -2.96
N CYS A 81 0.76 6.09 -2.08
CA CYS A 81 0.41 7.11 -1.09
C CYS A 81 0.58 6.51 0.29
N SER A 82 1.42 7.06 1.13
CA SER A 82 1.51 6.67 2.55
C SER A 82 0.45 7.39 3.37
N TYR A 83 0.07 6.82 4.51
CA TYR A 83 -0.85 7.46 5.45
C TYR A 83 -0.46 7.20 6.89
N ASP A 84 -0.78 8.19 7.74
CA ASP A 84 -0.87 8.05 9.18
C ASP A 84 -2.27 8.52 9.61
N LEU A 85 -3.08 7.61 10.16
CA LEU A 85 -4.45 7.92 10.57
C LEU A 85 -4.52 8.72 11.88
N ASP A 86 -3.37 9.01 12.50
CA ASP A 86 -3.32 9.98 13.59
C ASP A 86 -3.50 11.42 13.08
N ASP A 87 -3.16 11.68 11.81
CA ASP A 87 -3.35 12.97 11.15
C ASP A 87 -4.77 13.16 10.58
N GLY A 88 -5.53 12.07 10.45
CA GLY A 88 -6.90 12.04 9.92
C GLY A 88 -7.17 10.83 9.01
N PRO A 89 -8.43 10.63 8.58
CA PRO A 89 -8.77 9.64 7.56
C PRO A 89 -8.07 9.93 6.23
N MET A 90 -7.55 8.89 5.56
CA MET A 90 -6.98 9.02 4.23
C MET A 90 -8.04 8.78 3.17
N ARG A 91 -8.17 9.73 2.24
CA ARG A 91 -9.04 9.62 1.08
C ARG A 91 -8.23 9.36 -0.18
N VAL A 92 -8.63 8.34 -0.94
CA VAL A 92 -8.11 8.05 -2.28
C VAL A 92 -9.24 8.24 -3.27
N SER A 93 -9.10 9.22 -4.16
CA SER A 93 -10.10 9.54 -5.18
C SER A 93 -9.53 9.35 -6.58
N ALA A 94 -10.31 8.74 -7.48
CA ALA A 94 -9.94 8.57 -8.86
C ALA A 94 -11.18 8.68 -9.77
N GLN A 95 -10.98 9.17 -11.00
CA GLN A 95 -12.01 9.11 -12.03
C GLN A 95 -11.84 7.80 -12.82
N ALA A 96 -12.94 7.11 -13.09
CA ALA A 96 -12.94 5.97 -13.99
C ALA A 96 -12.55 6.44 -15.39
N GLY A 97 -11.55 5.79 -15.95
CA GLY A 97 -11.02 6.10 -17.28
C GLY A 97 -11.19 4.92 -18.25
N THR A 98 -10.47 4.99 -19.37
CA THR A 98 -10.44 3.90 -20.37
C THR A 98 -9.44 2.81 -20.02
N LEU A 99 -8.52 3.07 -19.09
CA LEU A 99 -7.52 2.11 -18.61
C LEU A 99 -7.95 1.54 -17.27
N MET A 100 -7.71 0.25 -17.09
CA MET A 100 -7.99 -0.43 -15.83
C MET A 100 -7.11 0.15 -14.71
N LEU A 101 -7.76 0.69 -13.69
CA LEU A 101 -7.14 1.20 -12.48
C LEU A 101 -7.49 0.29 -11.30
N SER A 102 -6.52 0.03 -10.46
CA SER A 102 -6.72 -0.68 -9.19
C SER A 102 -6.03 0.04 -8.05
N VAL A 103 -6.68 0.03 -6.89
CA VAL A 103 -6.13 0.54 -5.63
C VAL A 103 -6.09 -0.61 -4.63
N SER A 104 -4.95 -0.83 -4.01
CA SER A 104 -4.81 -1.78 -2.90
C SER A 104 -4.23 -1.10 -1.68
N VAL A 105 -4.81 -1.35 -0.52
CA VAL A 105 -4.41 -0.74 0.75
C VAL A 105 -3.68 -1.76 1.60
N HIS A 106 -2.54 -1.35 2.11
CA HIS A 106 -1.57 -2.20 2.79
C HIS A 106 -1.27 -1.68 4.19
N ALA A 107 -1.15 -2.60 5.12
CA ALA A 107 -0.54 -2.39 6.42
C ALA A 107 0.80 -3.16 6.48
N ARG A 108 1.50 -3.11 7.60
CA ARG A 108 2.79 -3.82 7.77
C ARG A 108 2.72 -5.32 7.47
N ARG A 109 1.56 -5.95 7.63
CA ARG A 109 1.37 -7.40 7.39
C ARG A 109 0.91 -7.76 5.98
N GLY A 110 0.79 -6.78 5.10
CA GLY A 110 0.35 -6.97 3.71
C GLY A 110 -0.93 -6.23 3.36
N ALA A 111 -1.47 -6.54 2.17
CA ALA A 111 -2.72 -5.96 1.71
C ALA A 111 -3.91 -6.45 2.56
N PHE A 112 -4.81 -5.54 2.92
CA PHE A 112 -6.04 -5.88 3.64
C PHE A 112 -7.30 -5.45 2.89
N TYR A 113 -7.17 -4.61 1.87
CA TYR A 113 -8.26 -4.22 1.00
C TYR A 113 -7.77 -3.95 -0.42
N ALA A 114 -8.61 -4.22 -1.42
CA ALA A 114 -8.33 -3.87 -2.80
C ALA A 114 -9.64 -3.66 -3.56
N LEU A 115 -9.62 -2.72 -4.50
CA LEU A 115 -10.73 -2.46 -5.40
C LEU A 115 -10.19 -2.01 -6.77
N THR A 116 -11.06 -2.06 -7.76
CA THR A 116 -10.77 -1.59 -9.12
C THR A 116 -11.73 -0.47 -9.48
N ASP A 117 -11.46 0.20 -10.60
CA ASP A 117 -12.36 1.18 -11.21
C ASP A 117 -13.78 0.68 -11.48
N GLN A 118 -13.99 -0.64 -11.51
CA GLN A 118 -15.33 -1.24 -11.58
C GLN A 118 -16.20 -0.97 -10.33
N ALA A 119 -15.58 -0.66 -9.21
CA ALA A 119 -16.27 -0.23 -7.99
C ALA A 119 -16.67 1.26 -8.02
N ALA A 120 -16.32 1.98 -9.08
CA ALA A 120 -16.63 3.40 -9.22
C ALA A 120 -18.16 3.64 -9.27
N VAL A 121 -18.62 4.58 -8.46
CA VAL A 121 -20.03 5.03 -8.45
C VAL A 121 -20.12 6.31 -9.28
N ARG A 122 -20.96 6.31 -10.32
CA ARG A 122 -21.13 7.44 -11.23
C ARG A 122 -19.83 7.92 -11.89
N GLY A 123 -18.92 6.98 -12.19
CA GLY A 123 -17.63 7.28 -12.82
C GLY A 123 -16.53 7.78 -11.88
N GLY A 124 -16.78 7.85 -10.58
CA GLY A 124 -15.79 8.19 -9.55
C GLY A 124 -15.55 7.04 -8.57
N LEU A 125 -14.30 6.79 -8.26
CA LEU A 125 -13.88 5.92 -7.18
C LEU A 125 -13.49 6.83 -6.01
N ASP A 126 -14.08 6.59 -4.84
CA ASP A 126 -13.81 7.31 -3.61
C ASP A 126 -13.67 6.31 -2.47
N LEU A 127 -12.44 6.14 -1.98
CA LEU A 127 -12.09 5.20 -0.94
C LEU A 127 -11.57 5.98 0.28
N VAL A 128 -12.16 5.76 1.44
CA VAL A 128 -11.71 6.37 2.68
C VAL A 128 -11.20 5.29 3.63
N VAL A 129 -9.93 5.42 4.00
CA VAL A 129 -9.24 4.56 4.96
C VAL A 129 -9.26 5.27 6.31
N MET A 130 -9.75 4.60 7.35
CA MET A 130 -9.94 5.21 8.65
C MET A 130 -9.79 4.22 9.80
N THR A 131 -9.65 4.72 11.01
CA THR A 131 -9.74 3.91 12.24
C THR A 131 -11.19 3.59 12.56
N ARG A 132 -11.43 2.66 13.49
CA ARG A 132 -12.78 2.38 13.96
C ARG A 132 -13.44 3.62 14.59
N ALA A 133 -12.70 4.37 15.40
CA ALA A 133 -13.21 5.57 16.05
C ALA A 133 -13.61 6.65 15.03
N GLN A 134 -12.78 6.87 14.00
CA GLN A 134 -13.09 7.81 12.91
C GLN A 134 -14.33 7.35 12.10
N LEU A 135 -14.52 6.03 11.90
CA LEU A 135 -15.73 5.53 11.25
C LEU A 135 -16.97 5.79 12.11
N ASP A 136 -16.90 5.50 13.40
CA ASP A 136 -18.03 5.72 14.30
C ASP A 136 -18.40 7.22 14.38
N GLU A 137 -17.42 8.11 14.35
CA GLU A 137 -17.61 9.57 14.28
C GLU A 137 -18.23 9.98 12.92
N ALA A 138 -17.71 9.46 11.82
CA ALA A 138 -18.25 9.74 10.48
C ALA A 138 -19.71 9.30 10.35
N LEU A 139 -20.05 8.10 10.89
CA LEU A 139 -21.42 7.60 10.89
C LEU A 139 -22.36 8.42 11.78
N ALA A 140 -21.84 9.00 12.87
CA ALA A 140 -22.63 9.89 13.73
C ALA A 140 -22.94 11.25 13.06
N ASN A 141 -22.06 11.68 12.15
CA ASN A 141 -22.20 12.93 11.42
C ASN A 141 -22.93 12.78 10.06
N ASP A 142 -23.16 11.53 9.61
CA ASP A 142 -23.91 11.29 8.37
C ASP A 142 -25.35 11.75 8.50
N VAL A 143 -25.80 12.53 7.53
CA VAL A 143 -27.20 13.00 7.50
C VAL A 143 -28.13 11.85 7.13
N ALA A 144 -29.13 11.63 7.93
CA ALA A 144 -30.11 10.57 7.70
C ALA A 144 -30.79 10.74 6.32
N GLY A 145 -30.66 9.73 5.45
CA GLY A 145 -31.25 9.71 4.10
C GLY A 145 -30.30 10.16 2.99
N GLU A 146 -29.11 10.65 3.30
CA GLU A 146 -28.07 10.89 2.31
C GLU A 146 -27.31 9.63 1.99
N VAL A 147 -27.22 9.26 0.70
CA VAL A 147 -26.44 8.10 0.26
C VAL A 147 -24.97 8.51 0.14
N THR A 148 -24.15 8.07 1.06
CA THR A 148 -22.69 8.21 0.96
C THR A 148 -22.17 7.44 -0.26
N ARG A 149 -21.27 8.05 -1.03
CA ARG A 149 -20.72 7.48 -2.27
C ARG A 149 -19.33 6.90 -2.06
N ASP A 150 -18.77 7.14 -0.91
CA ASP A 150 -17.43 6.70 -0.52
C ASP A 150 -17.46 5.27 0.03
N VAL A 151 -16.44 4.53 -0.31
CA VAL A 151 -16.16 3.20 0.26
C VAL A 151 -15.33 3.40 1.51
N ARG A 152 -15.92 3.22 2.69
CA ARG A 152 -15.25 3.40 3.98
C ARG A 152 -14.69 2.07 4.48
N ILE A 153 -13.39 2.01 4.76
CA ILE A 153 -12.72 0.81 5.26
C ILE A 153 -11.98 1.10 6.57
N VAL A 154 -12.03 0.12 7.48
CA VAL A 154 -11.30 0.20 8.75
C VAL A 154 -9.93 -0.44 8.59
N ALA A 155 -8.89 0.34 8.78
CA ALA A 155 -7.52 -0.14 8.74
C ALA A 155 -7.18 -0.97 9.98
N PRO A 156 -6.41 -2.08 9.83
CA PRO A 156 -5.94 -2.88 10.96
C PRO A 156 -4.81 -2.22 11.75
N ALA A 157 -4.22 -1.13 11.23
CA ALA A 157 -3.16 -0.36 11.85
C ALA A 157 -3.27 1.11 11.45
N ARG A 158 -2.76 2.02 12.28
CA ARG A 158 -2.82 3.47 12.02
C ARG A 158 -1.97 3.90 10.84
N ARG A 159 -0.85 3.22 10.60
CA ARG A 159 0.07 3.50 9.51
C ARG A 159 -0.02 2.45 8.41
N GLY A 160 0.00 2.91 7.19
CA GLY A 160 -0.04 2.07 6.01
C GLY A 160 0.20 2.86 4.73
N PHE A 161 -0.09 2.23 3.61
CA PHE A 161 0.01 2.88 2.31
C PHE A 161 -1.00 2.29 1.34
N ALA A 162 -1.43 3.10 0.39
CA ALA A 162 -2.20 2.68 -0.77
C ALA A 162 -1.28 2.55 -1.98
N VAL A 163 -1.47 1.51 -2.77
CA VAL A 163 -0.80 1.31 -4.05
C VAL A 163 -1.81 1.46 -5.17
N VAL A 164 -1.56 2.40 -6.04
CA VAL A 164 -2.32 2.65 -7.25
C VAL A 164 -1.61 1.99 -8.42
N ARG A 165 -2.34 1.22 -9.22
CA ARG A 165 -1.83 0.57 -10.42
C ARG A 165 -2.73 0.86 -11.60
N VAL A 166 -2.13 1.25 -12.72
CA VAL A 166 -2.84 1.43 -13.99
C VAL A 166 -2.17 0.58 -15.07
N ILE A 167 -2.97 -0.22 -15.76
CA ILE A 167 -2.49 -1.16 -16.77
C ILE A 167 -2.51 -0.51 -18.14
N ALA A 168 -1.36 -0.55 -18.85
CA ALA A 168 -1.22 -0.19 -20.26
C ALA A 168 -1.06 -1.46 -21.10
N ALA A 169 -2.15 -2.00 -21.62
CA ALA A 169 -2.12 -3.21 -22.44
C ALA A 169 -1.36 -3.03 -23.76
N LEU A 170 -1.27 -1.80 -24.24
CA LEU A 170 -0.59 -1.43 -25.50
C LEU A 170 0.49 -0.38 -25.23
N PRO A 171 1.59 -0.38 -26.01
CA PRO A 171 2.63 0.64 -25.91
C PRO A 171 2.12 2.08 -26.04
N SER A 172 1.11 2.31 -26.87
CA SER A 172 0.46 3.63 -27.05
C SER A 172 -0.28 4.14 -25.83
N GLN A 173 -0.58 3.27 -24.85
CA GLN A 173 -1.30 3.62 -23.63
C GLN A 173 -0.37 4.00 -22.46
N ARG A 174 0.94 3.83 -22.60
CA ARG A 174 1.91 4.02 -21.51
C ARG A 174 1.88 5.41 -20.91
N ALA A 175 1.91 6.44 -21.74
CA ALA A 175 1.84 7.82 -21.28
C ALA A 175 0.50 8.12 -20.55
N ALA A 176 -0.61 7.59 -21.08
CA ALA A 176 -1.91 7.73 -20.47
C ALA A 176 -2.01 7.00 -19.11
N ALA A 177 -1.36 5.83 -18.97
CA ALA A 177 -1.29 5.10 -17.72
C ALA A 177 -0.50 5.87 -16.65
N ASP A 178 0.63 6.46 -17.02
CA ASP A 178 1.42 7.30 -16.12
C ASP A 178 0.65 8.55 -15.68
N ALA A 179 -0.05 9.21 -16.61
CA ALA A 179 -0.90 10.35 -16.30
C ALA A 179 -2.09 9.97 -15.40
N ALA A 180 -2.70 8.80 -15.63
CA ALA A 180 -3.80 8.31 -14.80
C ALA A 180 -3.37 8.01 -13.36
N VAL A 181 -2.16 7.49 -13.13
CA VAL A 181 -1.61 7.32 -11.75
C VAL A 181 -1.44 8.68 -11.08
N GLN A 182 -0.92 9.69 -11.79
CA GLN A 182 -0.71 11.04 -11.24
C GLN A 182 -2.01 11.81 -10.99
N ALA A 183 -3.08 11.46 -11.71
CA ALA A 183 -4.39 12.08 -11.56
C ALA A 183 -5.21 11.56 -10.35
N VAL A 184 -4.73 10.51 -9.68
CA VAL A 184 -5.35 10.02 -8.45
C VAL A 184 -5.07 11.02 -7.33
N GLY A 185 -6.12 11.40 -6.59
CA GLY A 185 -5.98 12.22 -5.38
C GLY A 185 -5.67 11.32 -4.17
N CYS A 186 -4.76 11.78 -3.32
CA CYS A 186 -4.44 11.17 -2.03
C CYS A 186 -4.42 12.26 -0.98
N THR A 187 -5.50 12.41 -0.22
CA THR A 187 -5.62 13.48 0.77
C THR A 187 -5.85 12.90 2.17
N ILE A 188 -5.40 13.63 3.18
CA ILE A 188 -5.76 13.37 4.57
C ILE A 188 -6.88 14.35 4.91
N ASP A 189 -8.04 13.82 5.28
CA ASP A 189 -9.16 14.61 5.74
C ASP A 189 -8.89 15.05 7.19
N SER A 190 -8.10 16.11 7.38
CA SER A 190 -7.88 16.67 8.71
C SER A 190 -9.21 17.19 9.27
N PRO A 191 -9.51 16.96 10.56
CA PRO A 191 -10.63 17.60 11.21
C PRO A 191 -10.50 19.12 10.97
N ALA A 192 -11.54 19.76 10.45
CA ALA A 192 -11.53 21.20 10.24
C ALA A 192 -11.10 21.88 11.56
N GLU A 193 -9.97 22.56 11.56
CA GLU A 193 -9.66 23.48 12.66
C GLU A 193 -10.86 24.40 12.83
N PRO A 194 -11.40 24.52 14.06
CA PRO A 194 -12.47 25.47 14.29
C PRO A 194 -11.93 26.84 13.88
N THR A 195 -12.49 27.40 12.82
CA THR A 195 -12.23 28.79 12.41
C THR A 195 -12.47 29.63 13.63
N ALA A 196 -11.39 30.19 14.20
CA ALA A 196 -11.48 31.23 15.22
C ALA A 196 -12.28 32.35 14.58
N GLU A 197 -13.57 32.40 14.87
CA GLU A 197 -14.39 33.57 14.55
C GLU A 197 -13.71 34.77 15.18
N ASP A 198 -13.19 35.62 14.32
CA ASP A 198 -12.61 36.90 14.64
C ASP A 198 -13.71 37.74 15.33
N GLY A 199 -13.70 37.68 16.67
CA GLY A 199 -14.55 38.49 17.53
C GLY A 199 -14.16 39.94 17.39
N LYS A 200 -14.75 40.60 16.40
CA LYS A 200 -14.73 42.04 16.25
C LYS A 200 -16.14 42.54 16.48
N GLY A 201 -16.45 42.80 17.74
CA GLY A 201 -17.55 43.59 18.21
C GLY A 201 -17.06 44.96 18.70
#